data_40bebad4ced4032c329bfaa0ec6ec592
#
_entry.id   40bebad4ced4032c329bfaa0ec6ec592
#
_cell.length_a   1.000
_cell.length_b   1.000
_cell.length_c   1.000
_cell.angle_alpha   90.00
_cell.angle_beta   90.00
_cell.angle_gamma   90.00
#
_symmetry.space_group_name_H-M   'P 1'
#
loop_
_entity.id
_entity.type
_entity.pdbx_description
1 polymer ?
#
loop_
_entity_poly.entity_id
_entity_poly.type
_entity_poly.pdbx_seq_one_letter_code
_entity_poly.pdbx_strand_id
1 'polypeptide(L)'
;MNWRRFFIREGRLHPAWRVALYLIAYPLSMMAANVAAVIVYLSIAHGSLSEFALQPERALPLGLKLVSILTTLAATLLVTYLFCRFLDGRSFASLGFQRRRGWLREVAFGLALGLVLMGGIFLVEWGCGWLAFEGFAWGSEPLGGVLLSLLAHIAFFAPAAIEEEVAFRGYVLQNLREGWGIVPAVLLSSAIFGLFHSLNPHVSPLALADIALGGVVFSCAYLATGSLWLPMAFHFAWNFFQGPVFGFPVSGIAVEGLLATRVGESIVTGGPFGPEGGLAGIGANLAGLAFLWLWTRRSAEN
;
A
#
# COMPACT_ATOMS: atom_id res chain seq x y z
N MET A 1 -3.47 -40.98 -6.03
CA MET A 1 -3.26 -39.52 -6.10
C MET A 1 -1.82 -39.26 -6.52
N ASN A 2 -1.58 -38.57 -7.63
CA ASN A 2 -0.20 -38.39 -8.13
C ASN A 2 0.47 -37.22 -7.38
N TRP A 3 1.24 -37.57 -6.31
CA TRP A 3 1.92 -36.61 -5.43
C TRP A 3 2.83 -35.62 -6.18
N ARG A 4 3.40 -36.04 -7.33
CA ARG A 4 4.18 -35.12 -8.17
C ARG A 4 3.37 -33.91 -8.66
N ARG A 5 2.10 -34.08 -9.04
CA ARG A 5 1.24 -32.96 -9.48
C ARG A 5 0.88 -31.98 -8.37
N PHE A 6 0.93 -32.42 -7.12
CA PHE A 6 0.70 -31.55 -5.98
C PHE A 6 1.87 -30.58 -5.73
N PHE A 7 3.11 -31.04 -5.99
CA PHE A 7 4.30 -30.22 -5.76
C PHE A 7 4.84 -29.58 -7.03
N ILE A 8 4.69 -30.21 -8.21
CA ILE A 8 5.31 -29.81 -9.46
C ILE A 8 4.25 -29.62 -10.54
N ARG A 9 4.29 -28.44 -11.18
CA ARG A 9 3.51 -28.09 -12.35
C ARG A 9 4.48 -27.60 -13.44
N GLU A 10 4.40 -28.18 -14.64
CA GLU A 10 5.23 -27.81 -15.78
C GLU A 10 6.75 -27.75 -15.50
N GLY A 11 7.24 -28.72 -14.69
CA GLY A 11 8.65 -28.81 -14.32
C GLY A 11 9.11 -27.82 -13.24
N ARG A 12 8.21 -27.02 -12.68
CA ARG A 12 8.49 -26.04 -11.60
C ARG A 12 7.67 -26.35 -10.36
N LEU A 13 8.04 -25.72 -9.24
CA LEU A 13 7.24 -25.78 -8.02
C LEU A 13 5.83 -25.23 -8.31
N HIS A 14 4.80 -25.93 -7.84
CA HIS A 14 3.41 -25.51 -8.05
C HIS A 14 3.19 -24.07 -7.50
N PRO A 15 2.45 -23.20 -8.19
CA PRO A 15 2.24 -21.80 -7.79
C PRO A 15 1.81 -21.59 -6.34
N ALA A 16 0.96 -22.47 -5.81
CA ALA A 16 0.55 -22.42 -4.40
C ALA A 16 1.73 -22.48 -3.43
N TRP A 17 2.70 -23.38 -3.69
CA TRP A 17 3.90 -23.49 -2.84
C TRP A 17 4.84 -22.31 -3.02
N ARG A 18 4.94 -21.76 -4.24
CA ARG A 18 5.70 -20.53 -4.49
C ARG A 18 5.14 -19.36 -3.69
N VAL A 19 3.80 -19.19 -3.68
CA VAL A 19 3.13 -18.17 -2.87
C VAL A 19 3.30 -18.43 -1.37
N ALA A 20 3.11 -19.68 -0.90
CA ALA A 20 3.28 -20.02 0.51
C ALA A 20 4.70 -19.69 1.02
N LEU A 21 5.72 -20.07 0.26
CA LEU A 21 7.13 -19.75 0.60
C LEU A 21 7.38 -18.23 0.55
N TYR A 22 6.78 -17.51 -0.42
CA TYR A 22 6.92 -16.07 -0.51
C TYR A 22 6.27 -15.36 0.67
N LEU A 23 5.08 -15.78 1.11
CA LEU A 23 4.38 -15.23 2.27
C LEU A 23 5.10 -15.47 3.60
N ILE A 24 6.07 -16.38 3.63
CA ILE A 24 7.01 -16.56 4.77
C ILE A 24 8.25 -15.67 4.57
N ALA A 25 8.87 -15.74 3.39
CA ALA A 25 10.12 -15.03 3.11
C ALA A 25 9.96 -13.51 3.12
N TYR A 26 8.85 -13.01 2.59
CA TYR A 26 8.55 -11.58 2.49
C TYR A 26 8.54 -10.89 3.86
N PRO A 27 7.67 -11.25 4.84
CA PRO A 27 7.66 -10.60 6.14
C PRO A 27 8.96 -10.84 6.95
N LEU A 28 9.61 -11.99 6.80
CA LEU A 28 10.91 -12.24 7.43
C LEU A 28 11.99 -11.30 6.88
N SER A 29 11.99 -11.05 5.57
CA SER A 29 12.94 -10.10 4.97
C SER A 29 12.68 -8.66 5.41
N MET A 30 11.42 -8.25 5.53
CA MET A 30 11.04 -6.93 6.07
C MET A 30 11.49 -6.79 7.52
N MET A 31 11.25 -7.80 8.34
CA MET A 31 11.68 -7.80 9.74
C MET A 31 13.21 -7.67 9.86
N ALA A 32 13.96 -8.45 9.08
CA ALA A 32 15.41 -8.36 9.04
C ALA A 32 15.90 -6.98 8.56
N ALA A 33 15.25 -6.40 7.55
CA ALA A 33 15.55 -5.07 7.05
C ALA A 33 15.28 -3.97 8.10
N ASN A 34 14.17 -4.06 8.83
CA ASN A 34 13.84 -3.12 9.91
C ASN A 34 14.84 -3.23 11.06
N VAL A 35 15.23 -4.45 11.47
CA VAL A 35 16.27 -4.64 12.50
C VAL A 35 17.60 -4.02 12.04
N ALA A 36 18.00 -4.24 10.79
CA ALA A 36 19.21 -3.64 10.22
C ALA A 36 19.10 -2.11 10.19
N ALA A 37 17.95 -1.54 9.81
CA ALA A 37 17.71 -0.10 9.81
C ALA A 37 17.87 0.52 11.20
N VAL A 38 17.30 -0.13 12.23
CA VAL A 38 17.45 0.31 13.63
C VAL A 38 18.92 0.27 14.06
N ILE A 39 19.64 -0.82 13.78
CA ILE A 39 21.07 -0.94 14.13
C ILE A 39 21.88 0.16 13.45
N VAL A 40 21.68 0.39 12.15
CA VAL A 40 22.39 1.43 11.39
C VAL A 40 22.07 2.82 11.96
N TYR A 41 20.79 3.09 12.18
CA TYR A 41 20.35 4.38 12.75
C TYR A 41 21.00 4.66 14.10
N LEU A 42 20.94 3.70 15.05
CA LEU A 42 21.53 3.86 16.39
C LEU A 42 23.05 4.01 16.33
N SER A 43 23.72 3.32 15.40
CA SER A 43 25.17 3.45 15.21
C SER A 43 25.57 4.85 14.76
N ILE A 44 24.76 5.47 13.87
CA ILE A 44 25.00 6.85 13.39
C ILE A 44 24.61 7.89 14.44
N ALA A 45 23.51 7.66 15.14
CA ALA A 45 22.99 8.58 16.14
C ALA A 45 23.71 8.48 17.51
N HIS A 46 24.72 7.60 17.63
CA HIS A 46 25.39 7.29 18.91
C HIS A 46 24.40 6.91 20.03
N GLY A 47 23.24 6.35 19.66
CA GLY A 47 22.21 5.90 20.60
C GLY A 47 22.43 4.48 21.11
N SER A 48 21.77 4.13 22.21
CA SER A 48 21.76 2.76 22.72
C SER A 48 20.45 2.04 22.40
N LEU A 49 20.53 0.73 22.11
CA LEU A 49 19.36 -0.09 21.86
C LEU A 49 18.44 -0.17 23.09
N SER A 50 19.02 -0.15 24.29
CA SER A 50 18.27 -0.16 25.55
C SER A 50 17.47 1.11 25.76
N GLU A 51 18.04 2.29 25.48
CA GLU A 51 17.33 3.57 25.58
C GLU A 51 16.19 3.65 24.53
N PHE A 52 16.45 3.16 23.33
CA PHE A 52 15.44 3.08 22.27
C PHE A 52 14.27 2.16 22.66
N ALA A 53 14.56 0.98 23.20
CA ALA A 53 13.56 0.00 23.63
C ALA A 53 12.74 0.45 24.85
N LEU A 54 13.27 1.30 25.70
CA LEU A 54 12.58 1.83 26.89
C LEU A 54 11.63 2.99 26.58
N GLN A 55 11.56 3.47 25.33
CA GLN A 55 10.69 4.57 24.90
C GLN A 55 9.76 4.16 23.74
N PRO A 56 8.95 3.10 23.90
CA PRO A 56 8.11 2.56 22.81
C PRO A 56 7.02 3.56 22.34
N GLU A 57 6.63 4.50 23.23
CA GLU A 57 5.59 5.51 22.92
C GLU A 57 6.15 6.73 22.18
N ARG A 58 7.47 6.85 22.05
CA ARG A 58 8.08 7.96 21.35
C ARG A 58 7.89 7.78 19.85
N ALA A 59 7.35 8.80 19.19
CA ALA A 59 7.24 8.80 17.74
C ALA A 59 8.61 8.53 17.10
N LEU A 60 8.68 7.55 16.19
CA LEU A 60 9.93 7.19 15.53
C LEU A 60 10.48 8.40 14.77
N PRO A 61 11.78 8.72 14.92
CA PRO A 61 12.40 9.82 14.21
C PRO A 61 12.21 9.67 12.68
N LEU A 62 12.00 10.79 12.00
CA LEU A 62 11.79 10.79 10.54
C LEU A 62 12.91 10.05 9.79
N GLY A 63 14.17 10.27 10.18
CA GLY A 63 15.31 9.58 9.57
C GLY A 63 15.22 8.06 9.69
N LEU A 64 14.78 7.54 10.84
CA LEU A 64 14.58 6.10 11.01
C LEU A 64 13.42 5.58 10.16
N LYS A 65 12.29 6.31 10.10
CA LYS A 65 11.16 5.94 9.23
C LYS A 65 11.58 5.84 7.77
N LEU A 66 12.35 6.81 7.27
CA LEU A 66 12.84 6.83 5.89
C LEU A 66 13.86 5.72 5.63
N VAL A 67 14.80 5.48 6.53
CA VAL A 67 15.74 4.36 6.39
C VAL A 67 15.00 3.03 6.41
N SER A 68 14.06 2.83 7.33
CA SER A 68 13.25 1.61 7.41
C SER A 68 12.49 1.34 6.12
N ILE A 69 11.75 2.32 5.58
CA ILE A 69 10.96 2.09 4.37
C ILE A 69 11.83 1.82 3.13
N LEU A 70 12.98 2.46 3.02
CA LEU A 70 13.91 2.21 1.91
C LEU A 70 14.60 0.84 2.03
N THR A 71 14.92 0.39 3.23
CA THR A 71 15.52 -0.93 3.45
C THR A 71 14.49 -2.04 3.28
N THR A 72 13.24 -1.86 3.69
CA THR A 72 12.16 -2.83 3.44
C THR A 72 11.83 -2.92 1.95
N LEU A 73 11.75 -1.79 1.25
CA LEU A 73 11.61 -1.78 -0.22
C LEU A 73 12.75 -2.58 -0.87
N ALA A 74 14.00 -2.30 -0.50
CA ALA A 74 15.15 -3.01 -1.08
C ALA A 74 15.10 -4.52 -0.80
N ALA A 75 14.72 -4.92 0.43
CA ALA A 75 14.56 -6.31 0.81
C ALA A 75 13.43 -7.00 0.02
N THR A 76 12.29 -6.33 -0.13
CA THR A 76 11.16 -6.83 -0.92
C THR A 76 11.52 -7.01 -2.38
N LEU A 77 12.17 -6.00 -2.99
CA LEU A 77 12.63 -6.10 -4.39
C LEU A 77 13.62 -7.25 -4.56
N LEU A 78 14.56 -7.43 -3.63
CA LEU A 78 15.53 -8.52 -3.66
C LEU A 78 14.86 -9.88 -3.52
N VAL A 79 14.01 -10.09 -2.51
CA VAL A 79 13.30 -11.36 -2.30
C VAL A 79 12.43 -11.68 -3.52
N THR A 80 11.67 -10.70 -4.01
CA THR A 80 10.82 -10.89 -5.19
C THR A 80 11.65 -11.23 -6.43
N TYR A 81 12.80 -10.56 -6.62
CA TYR A 81 13.74 -10.88 -7.70
C TYR A 81 14.25 -12.31 -7.60
N LEU A 82 14.69 -12.76 -6.41
CA LEU A 82 15.19 -14.12 -6.19
C LEU A 82 14.11 -15.17 -6.47
N PHE A 83 12.89 -14.93 -6.03
CA PHE A 83 11.75 -15.79 -6.29
C PHE A 83 11.41 -15.86 -7.78
N CYS A 84 11.32 -14.72 -8.47
CA CYS A 84 11.12 -14.69 -9.91
C CYS A 84 12.21 -15.46 -10.67
N ARG A 85 13.48 -15.26 -10.27
CA ARG A 85 14.63 -15.83 -10.97
C ARG A 85 14.77 -17.33 -10.75
N PHE A 86 14.62 -17.79 -9.51
CA PHE A 86 14.98 -19.17 -9.13
C PHE A 86 13.75 -20.10 -8.99
N LEU A 87 12.61 -19.60 -8.59
CA LEU A 87 11.40 -20.43 -8.42
C LEU A 87 10.48 -20.34 -9.65
N ASP A 88 10.28 -19.12 -10.19
CA ASP A 88 9.38 -18.91 -11.32
C ASP A 88 10.08 -19.04 -12.68
N GLY A 89 11.41 -18.85 -12.75
CA GLY A 89 12.18 -18.85 -14.00
C GLY A 89 11.76 -17.74 -14.96
N ARG A 90 11.35 -16.57 -14.43
CA ARG A 90 10.93 -15.39 -15.20
C ARG A 90 11.72 -14.15 -14.84
N SER A 91 11.69 -13.14 -15.71
CA SER A 91 12.36 -11.88 -15.43
C SER A 91 11.56 -11.04 -14.44
N PHE A 92 12.23 -10.27 -13.59
CA PHE A 92 11.59 -9.31 -12.67
C PHE A 92 10.72 -8.27 -13.42
N ALA A 93 11.18 -7.83 -14.59
CA ALA A 93 10.42 -6.89 -15.43
C ALA A 93 9.05 -7.42 -15.85
N SER A 94 8.88 -8.78 -15.95
CA SER A 94 7.61 -9.40 -16.31
C SER A 94 6.52 -9.22 -15.23
N LEU A 95 6.88 -8.74 -14.04
CA LEU A 95 5.92 -8.40 -12.99
C LEU A 95 5.01 -7.21 -13.37
N GLY A 96 5.33 -6.46 -14.42
CA GLY A 96 4.55 -5.31 -14.87
C GLY A 96 5.32 -4.00 -14.90
N PHE A 97 6.67 -4.05 -14.81
CA PHE A 97 7.53 -2.87 -14.90
C PHE A 97 7.84 -2.41 -16.34
N GLN A 98 7.27 -3.07 -17.34
CA GLN A 98 7.48 -2.70 -18.72
C GLN A 98 6.89 -1.32 -19.00
N ARG A 99 7.72 -0.40 -19.53
CA ARG A 99 7.28 0.92 -19.99
C ARG A 99 6.64 0.81 -21.36
N ARG A 100 5.39 0.37 -21.40
CA ARG A 100 4.59 0.31 -22.63
C ARG A 100 4.11 1.71 -23.02
N ARG A 101 3.72 1.89 -24.28
CA ARG A 101 3.09 3.15 -24.71
C ARG A 101 1.88 3.46 -23.83
N GLY A 102 1.85 4.64 -23.21
CA GLY A 102 0.75 5.04 -22.33
C GLY A 102 0.99 4.84 -20.83
N TRP A 103 2.13 4.29 -20.37
CA TRP A 103 2.41 4.10 -18.94
C TRP A 103 2.31 5.39 -18.10
N LEU A 104 2.66 6.55 -18.67
CA LEU A 104 2.48 7.85 -18.01
C LEU A 104 1.00 8.22 -17.84
N ARG A 105 0.12 7.79 -18.76
CA ARG A 105 -1.33 7.97 -18.62
C ARG A 105 -1.89 7.11 -17.48
N GLU A 106 -1.34 5.90 -17.29
CA GLU A 106 -1.68 5.03 -16.17
C GLU A 106 -1.29 5.69 -14.84
N VAL A 107 -0.07 6.24 -14.74
CA VAL A 107 0.38 6.97 -13.56
C VAL A 107 -0.50 8.20 -13.30
N ALA A 108 -0.73 9.03 -14.31
CA ALA A 108 -1.56 10.23 -14.17
C ALA A 108 -2.99 9.90 -13.74
N PHE A 109 -3.59 8.84 -14.32
CA PHE A 109 -4.93 8.40 -13.93
C PHE A 109 -4.95 7.87 -12.50
N GLY A 110 -3.95 7.06 -12.10
CA GLY A 110 -3.85 6.57 -10.71
C GLY A 110 -3.74 7.69 -9.69
N LEU A 111 -2.88 8.69 -9.96
CA LEU A 111 -2.74 9.88 -9.10
C LEU A 111 -4.05 10.67 -9.01
N ALA A 112 -4.71 10.91 -10.14
CA ALA A 112 -5.98 11.63 -10.17
C ALA A 112 -7.09 10.86 -9.45
N LEU A 113 -7.13 9.53 -9.59
CA LEU A 113 -8.13 8.69 -8.93
C LEU A 113 -8.00 8.76 -7.41
N GLY A 114 -6.79 8.64 -6.86
CA GLY A 114 -6.55 8.74 -5.42
C GLY A 114 -6.95 10.13 -4.88
N LEU A 115 -6.59 11.22 -5.59
CA LEU A 115 -6.99 12.57 -5.23
C LEU A 115 -8.52 12.73 -5.22
N VAL A 116 -9.20 12.27 -6.26
CA VAL A 116 -10.67 12.42 -6.41
C VAL A 116 -11.40 11.64 -5.33
N LEU A 117 -10.96 10.40 -5.03
CA LEU A 117 -11.62 9.57 -4.03
C LEU A 117 -11.38 10.11 -2.61
N MET A 118 -10.14 10.43 -2.24
CA MET A 118 -9.85 11.00 -0.92
C MET A 118 -10.43 12.40 -0.74
N GLY A 119 -10.35 13.24 -1.77
CA GLY A 119 -11.01 14.55 -1.77
C GLY A 119 -12.53 14.44 -1.65
N GLY A 120 -13.12 13.43 -2.29
CA GLY A 120 -14.54 13.11 -2.17
C GLY A 120 -14.93 12.73 -0.74
N ILE A 121 -14.16 11.83 -0.08
CA ILE A 121 -14.36 11.48 1.33
C ILE A 121 -14.28 12.74 2.20
N PHE A 122 -13.20 13.52 2.04
CA PHE A 122 -13.01 14.74 2.82
C PHE A 122 -14.20 15.71 2.69
N LEU A 123 -14.65 15.97 1.47
CA LEU A 123 -15.77 16.88 1.23
C LEU A 123 -17.10 16.38 1.80
N VAL A 124 -17.36 15.06 1.69
CA VAL A 124 -18.57 14.45 2.26
C VAL A 124 -18.53 14.50 3.79
N GLU A 125 -17.43 14.07 4.41
CA GLU A 125 -17.34 14.05 5.86
C GLU A 125 -17.36 15.45 6.47
N TRP A 126 -16.69 16.42 5.83
CA TRP A 126 -16.75 17.82 6.24
C TRP A 126 -18.14 18.41 6.06
N GLY A 127 -18.79 18.18 4.92
CA GLY A 127 -20.14 18.69 4.63
C GLY A 127 -21.21 18.09 5.55
N CYS A 128 -21.04 16.85 6.00
CA CYS A 128 -21.92 16.19 6.96
C CYS A 128 -21.60 16.54 8.43
N GLY A 129 -20.53 17.28 8.70
CA GLY A 129 -20.09 17.60 10.06
C GLY A 129 -19.45 16.43 10.81
N TRP A 130 -19.03 15.39 10.09
CA TRP A 130 -18.33 14.22 10.68
C TRP A 130 -16.82 14.48 10.81
N LEU A 131 -16.31 15.48 10.10
CA LEU A 131 -14.95 15.95 10.15
C LEU A 131 -14.94 17.46 10.42
N ALA A 132 -14.12 17.89 11.39
CA ALA A 132 -13.84 19.30 11.63
C ALA A 132 -12.51 19.69 10.93
N PHE A 133 -12.57 20.73 10.10
CA PHE A 133 -11.38 21.38 9.56
C PHE A 133 -10.90 22.42 10.57
N GLU A 134 -9.69 22.27 11.08
CA GLU A 134 -9.12 23.11 12.15
C GLU A 134 -8.12 24.15 11.61
N GLY A 135 -7.70 24.04 10.34
CA GLY A 135 -6.79 24.99 9.72
C GLY A 135 -5.79 24.34 8.75
N PHE A 136 -4.78 25.12 8.39
CA PHE A 136 -3.70 24.66 7.53
C PHE A 136 -2.39 24.57 8.31
N ALA A 137 -1.54 23.60 7.98
CA ALA A 137 -0.23 23.41 8.61
C ALA A 137 0.65 24.66 8.61
N TRP A 138 0.56 25.49 7.57
CA TRP A 138 1.30 26.76 7.50
C TRP A 138 0.77 27.86 8.45
N GLY A 139 -0.34 27.65 9.13
CA GLY A 139 -0.79 28.51 10.22
C GLY A 139 0.06 28.39 11.49
N SER A 140 0.70 27.23 11.68
CA SER A 140 1.56 26.94 12.85
C SER A 140 3.03 26.71 12.49
N GLU A 141 3.31 26.29 11.23
CA GLU A 141 4.64 25.94 10.77
C GLU A 141 5.11 26.85 9.61
N PRO A 142 6.41 27.18 9.52
CA PRO A 142 6.96 27.88 8.37
C PRO A 142 6.75 27.11 7.08
N LEU A 143 6.48 27.79 5.96
CA LEU A 143 6.26 27.16 4.65
C LEU A 143 7.37 26.17 4.27
N GLY A 144 8.64 26.49 4.57
CA GLY A 144 9.76 25.58 4.33
C GLY A 144 9.65 24.26 5.10
N GLY A 145 9.16 24.27 6.34
CA GLY A 145 8.89 23.08 7.14
C GLY A 145 7.75 22.25 6.54
N VAL A 146 6.66 22.89 6.13
CA VAL A 146 5.53 22.22 5.47
C VAL A 146 5.98 21.53 4.17
N LEU A 147 6.76 22.21 3.34
CA LEU A 147 7.27 21.63 2.09
C LEU A 147 8.22 20.45 2.36
N LEU A 148 9.09 20.57 3.36
CA LEU A 148 9.98 19.49 3.76
C LEU A 148 9.19 18.28 4.27
N SER A 149 8.16 18.50 5.08
CA SER A 149 7.26 17.45 5.57
C SER A 149 6.57 16.73 4.40
N LEU A 150 6.01 17.46 3.44
CA LEU A 150 5.39 16.85 2.25
C LEU A 150 6.38 16.02 1.44
N LEU A 151 7.61 16.52 1.22
CA LEU A 151 8.67 15.76 0.54
C LEU A 151 9.05 14.50 1.30
N ALA A 152 9.14 14.57 2.62
CA ALA A 152 9.41 13.40 3.47
C ALA A 152 8.28 12.36 3.38
N HIS A 153 7.03 12.79 3.33
CA HIS A 153 5.89 11.90 3.13
C HIS A 153 5.87 11.26 1.72
N ILE A 154 6.25 12.00 0.68
CA ILE A 154 6.45 11.41 -0.66
C ILE A 154 7.54 10.34 -0.61
N ALA A 155 8.68 10.65 0.05
CA ALA A 155 9.79 9.71 0.21
C ALA A 155 9.46 8.49 1.08
N PHE A 156 8.38 8.54 1.86
CA PHE A 156 7.86 7.42 2.65
C PHE A 156 6.77 6.64 1.90
N PHE A 157 5.70 7.30 1.46
CA PHE A 157 4.53 6.63 0.90
C PHE A 157 4.75 6.08 -0.52
N ALA A 158 5.64 6.69 -1.33
CA ALA A 158 5.92 6.15 -2.66
C ALA A 158 6.68 4.80 -2.59
N PRO A 159 7.77 4.66 -1.79
CA PRO A 159 8.38 3.35 -1.55
C PRO A 159 7.43 2.33 -0.94
N ALA A 160 6.57 2.72 0.02
CA ALA A 160 5.60 1.82 0.64
C ALA A 160 4.61 1.26 -0.39
N ALA A 161 4.02 2.11 -1.22
CA ALA A 161 3.13 1.67 -2.29
C ALA A 161 3.83 0.77 -3.32
N ILE A 162 5.06 1.08 -3.71
CA ILE A 162 5.85 0.24 -4.63
C ILE A 162 6.10 -1.13 -4.01
N GLU A 163 6.51 -1.16 -2.75
CA GLU A 163 6.81 -2.39 -2.01
C GLU A 163 5.61 -3.34 -2.01
N GLU A 164 4.46 -2.84 -1.56
CA GLU A 164 3.25 -3.64 -1.42
C GLU A 164 2.70 -4.08 -2.78
N GLU A 165 2.68 -3.20 -3.79
CA GLU A 165 2.20 -3.56 -5.11
C GLU A 165 3.10 -4.59 -5.80
N VAL A 166 4.42 -4.52 -5.62
CA VAL A 166 5.35 -5.53 -6.12
C VAL A 166 5.11 -6.88 -5.46
N ALA A 167 4.92 -6.90 -4.14
CA ALA A 167 4.66 -8.12 -3.41
C ALA A 167 3.32 -8.75 -3.79
N PHE A 168 2.23 -7.97 -3.72
CA PHE A 168 0.88 -8.51 -3.84
C PHE A 168 0.41 -8.62 -5.29
N ARG A 169 0.58 -7.59 -6.14
CA ARG A 169 0.11 -7.59 -7.54
C ARG A 169 1.18 -8.13 -8.49
N GLY A 170 2.43 -7.82 -8.19
CA GLY A 170 3.57 -8.34 -8.94
C GLY A 170 3.79 -9.82 -8.72
N TYR A 171 3.84 -10.29 -7.47
CA TYR A 171 4.21 -11.68 -7.20
C TYR A 171 3.01 -12.57 -6.82
N VAL A 172 2.29 -12.25 -5.74
CA VAL A 172 1.24 -13.11 -5.19
C VAL A 172 0.10 -13.31 -6.17
N LEU A 173 -0.51 -12.22 -6.67
CA LEU A 173 -1.64 -12.27 -7.61
C LEU A 173 -1.31 -13.07 -8.87
N GLN A 174 -0.13 -12.84 -9.47
CA GLN A 174 0.24 -13.51 -10.71
C GLN A 174 0.45 -15.01 -10.53
N ASN A 175 1.11 -15.43 -9.43
CA ASN A 175 1.28 -16.84 -9.11
C ASN A 175 -0.06 -17.52 -8.78
N LEU A 176 -0.94 -16.87 -8.01
CA LEU A 176 -2.29 -17.39 -7.76
C LEU A 176 -3.09 -17.52 -9.05
N ARG A 177 -3.00 -16.52 -9.95
CA ARG A 177 -3.66 -16.56 -11.27
C ARG A 177 -3.16 -17.71 -12.13
N GLU A 178 -1.85 -17.97 -12.15
CA GLU A 178 -1.27 -19.13 -12.84
C GLU A 178 -1.84 -20.44 -12.30
N GLY A 179 -2.01 -20.54 -10.97
CA GLY A 179 -2.50 -21.75 -10.32
C GLY A 179 -3.99 -21.99 -10.45
N TRP A 180 -4.81 -20.96 -10.25
CA TRP A 180 -6.25 -21.10 -10.03
C TRP A 180 -7.14 -20.15 -10.86
N GLY A 181 -6.56 -19.34 -11.74
CA GLY A 181 -7.32 -18.39 -12.57
C GLY A 181 -7.57 -17.06 -11.87
N ILE A 182 -8.27 -16.14 -12.56
CA ILE A 182 -8.38 -14.74 -12.18
C ILE A 182 -9.16 -14.54 -10.88
N VAL A 183 -10.38 -15.10 -10.77
CA VAL A 183 -11.28 -14.81 -9.66
C VAL A 183 -10.71 -15.28 -8.32
N PRO A 184 -10.26 -16.55 -8.16
CA PRO A 184 -9.63 -16.97 -6.92
C PRO A 184 -8.35 -16.18 -6.61
N ALA A 185 -7.56 -15.81 -7.62
CA ALA A 185 -6.34 -15.03 -7.42
C ALA A 185 -6.62 -13.65 -6.86
N VAL A 186 -7.61 -12.94 -7.40
CA VAL A 186 -8.02 -11.62 -6.90
C VAL A 186 -8.53 -11.72 -5.46
N LEU A 187 -9.44 -12.65 -5.19
CA LEU A 187 -10.03 -12.80 -3.86
C LEU A 187 -8.98 -13.19 -2.81
N LEU A 188 -8.13 -14.18 -3.10
CA LEU A 188 -7.12 -14.64 -2.14
C LEU A 188 -6.01 -13.61 -1.93
N SER A 189 -5.46 -13.00 -3.02
CA SER A 189 -4.43 -11.97 -2.86
C SER A 189 -4.93 -10.77 -2.08
N SER A 190 -6.18 -10.37 -2.29
CA SER A 190 -6.81 -9.25 -1.59
C SER A 190 -7.12 -9.57 -0.12
N ALA A 191 -7.60 -10.78 0.17
CA ALA A 191 -7.81 -11.22 1.54
C ALA A 191 -6.47 -11.31 2.31
N ILE A 192 -5.43 -11.84 1.69
CA ILE A 192 -4.08 -11.86 2.28
C ILE A 192 -3.58 -10.44 2.52
N PHE A 193 -3.76 -9.53 1.55
CA PHE A 193 -3.40 -8.12 1.69
C PHE A 193 -4.09 -7.47 2.90
N GLY A 194 -5.40 -7.66 3.07
CA GLY A 194 -6.12 -7.21 4.25
C GLY A 194 -5.56 -7.79 5.55
N LEU A 195 -5.28 -9.10 5.57
CA LEU A 195 -4.72 -9.78 6.75
C LEU A 195 -3.34 -9.28 7.16
N PHE A 196 -2.50 -8.81 6.21
CA PHE A 196 -1.21 -8.20 6.53
C PHE A 196 -1.33 -6.91 7.35
N HIS A 197 -2.51 -6.27 7.35
CA HIS A 197 -2.82 -5.09 8.17
C HIS A 197 -3.44 -5.43 9.53
N SER A 198 -3.54 -6.71 9.89
CA SER A 198 -4.19 -7.14 11.15
C SER A 198 -3.46 -6.69 12.43
N LEU A 199 -2.22 -6.29 12.33
CA LEU A 199 -1.41 -5.77 13.45
C LEU A 199 -1.37 -4.24 13.50
N ASN A 200 -2.07 -3.56 12.60
CA ASN A 200 -2.12 -2.10 12.61
C ASN A 200 -2.86 -1.56 13.84
N PRO A 201 -2.45 -0.40 14.35
CA PRO A 201 -3.19 0.26 15.45
C PRO A 201 -4.65 0.48 15.08
N HIS A 202 -5.55 0.36 16.05
CA HIS A 202 -6.99 0.62 15.90
C HIS A 202 -7.70 -0.23 14.83
N VAL A 203 -7.11 -1.35 14.38
CA VAL A 203 -7.70 -2.22 13.37
C VAL A 203 -9.03 -2.81 13.86
N SER A 204 -10.00 -2.90 12.97
CA SER A 204 -11.29 -3.53 13.19
C SER A 204 -11.59 -4.56 12.09
N PRO A 205 -12.56 -5.46 12.28
CA PRO A 205 -12.99 -6.36 11.20
C PRO A 205 -13.47 -5.61 9.94
N LEU A 206 -14.09 -4.43 10.11
CA LEU A 206 -14.53 -3.57 9.01
C LEU A 206 -13.31 -2.99 8.27
N ALA A 207 -12.29 -2.55 9.00
CA ALA A 207 -11.03 -2.07 8.42
C ALA A 207 -10.35 -3.15 7.58
N LEU A 208 -10.24 -4.39 8.10
CA LEU A 208 -9.67 -5.50 7.34
C LEU A 208 -10.47 -5.81 6.07
N ALA A 209 -11.80 -5.75 6.15
CA ALA A 209 -12.67 -5.97 5.00
C ALA A 209 -12.51 -4.86 3.95
N ASP A 210 -12.41 -3.60 4.38
CA ASP A 210 -12.22 -2.46 3.46
C ASP A 210 -10.83 -2.47 2.81
N ILE A 211 -9.77 -2.75 3.57
CA ILE A 211 -8.42 -2.92 3.00
C ILE A 211 -8.40 -4.10 2.00
N ALA A 212 -9.08 -5.21 2.31
CA ALA A 212 -9.21 -6.31 1.35
C ALA A 212 -9.98 -5.88 0.09
N LEU A 213 -11.01 -5.05 0.21
CA LEU A 213 -11.72 -4.45 -0.93
C LEU A 213 -10.80 -3.53 -1.73
N GLY A 214 -10.00 -2.67 -1.08
CA GLY A 214 -8.91 -1.92 -1.72
C GLY A 214 -7.95 -2.84 -2.47
N GLY A 215 -7.64 -4.00 -1.87
CA GLY A 215 -6.89 -5.08 -2.50
C GLY A 215 -7.52 -5.55 -3.82
N VAL A 216 -8.83 -5.68 -3.89
CA VAL A 216 -9.56 -6.00 -5.13
C VAL A 216 -9.41 -4.87 -6.13
N VAL A 217 -9.57 -3.60 -5.72
CA VAL A 217 -9.43 -2.42 -6.61
C VAL A 217 -8.05 -2.38 -7.25
N PHE A 218 -6.98 -2.50 -6.47
CA PHE A 218 -5.60 -2.53 -6.98
C PHE A 218 -5.34 -3.74 -7.89
N SER A 219 -5.93 -4.91 -7.57
CA SER A 219 -5.83 -6.09 -8.43
C SER A 219 -6.56 -5.87 -9.78
N CYS A 220 -7.72 -5.23 -9.77
CA CYS A 220 -8.43 -4.83 -10.99
C CYS A 220 -7.63 -3.81 -11.80
N ALA A 221 -7.00 -2.82 -11.15
CA ALA A 221 -6.12 -1.86 -11.80
C ALA A 221 -4.94 -2.53 -12.50
N TYR A 222 -4.30 -3.50 -11.83
CA TYR A 222 -3.24 -4.32 -12.43
C TYR A 222 -3.74 -5.15 -13.62
N LEU A 223 -4.86 -5.85 -13.46
CA LEU A 223 -5.41 -6.73 -14.51
C LEU A 223 -5.88 -5.95 -15.74
N ALA A 224 -6.35 -4.73 -15.55
CA ALA A 224 -6.79 -3.84 -16.63
C ALA A 224 -5.65 -3.41 -17.56
N THR A 225 -4.43 -3.28 -17.03
CA THR A 225 -3.26 -2.78 -17.78
C THR A 225 -2.18 -3.83 -18.00
N GLY A 226 -2.13 -4.86 -17.17
CA GLY A 226 -0.99 -5.80 -17.08
C GLY A 226 0.28 -5.11 -16.61
N SER A 227 0.17 -4.01 -15.87
CA SER A 227 1.22 -3.09 -15.47
C SER A 227 1.09 -2.74 -13.99
N LEU A 228 2.22 -2.54 -13.31
CA LEU A 228 2.26 -2.07 -11.92
C LEU A 228 2.14 -0.54 -11.80
N TRP A 229 2.31 0.21 -12.90
CA TRP A 229 2.33 1.67 -12.86
C TRP A 229 1.02 2.28 -12.35
N LEU A 230 -0.12 1.75 -12.82
CA LEU A 230 -1.44 2.22 -12.38
C LEU A 230 -1.69 1.91 -10.89
N PRO A 231 -1.62 0.65 -10.42
CA PRO A 231 -1.88 0.38 -9.01
C PRO A 231 -0.87 1.05 -8.07
N MET A 232 0.42 1.11 -8.40
CA MET A 232 1.41 1.83 -7.59
C MET A 232 1.09 3.33 -7.46
N ALA A 233 0.74 3.98 -8.58
CA ALA A 233 0.40 5.41 -8.58
C ALA A 233 -0.89 5.68 -7.81
N PHE A 234 -1.90 4.82 -7.96
CA PHE A 234 -3.17 4.95 -7.25
C PHE A 234 -3.00 4.69 -5.75
N HIS A 235 -2.27 3.64 -5.35
CA HIS A 235 -2.00 3.34 -3.95
C HIS A 235 -1.19 4.45 -3.27
N PHE A 236 -0.12 4.93 -3.91
CA PHE A 236 0.61 6.11 -3.43
C PHE A 236 -0.32 7.30 -3.23
N ALA A 237 -1.14 7.64 -4.23
CA ALA A 237 -2.05 8.78 -4.18
C ALA A 237 -3.10 8.62 -3.10
N TRP A 238 -3.66 7.42 -2.93
CA TRP A 238 -4.59 7.11 -1.85
C TRP A 238 -3.98 7.49 -0.49
N ASN A 239 -2.83 6.92 -0.14
CA ASN A 239 -2.18 7.17 1.15
C ASN A 239 -1.68 8.61 1.30
N PHE A 240 -1.12 9.20 0.23
CA PHE A 240 -0.57 10.55 0.27
C PHE A 240 -1.67 11.62 0.40
N PHE A 241 -2.76 11.48 -0.32
CA PHE A 241 -3.87 12.42 -0.16
C PHE A 241 -4.62 12.18 1.13
N GLN A 242 -4.77 10.93 1.58
CA GLN A 242 -5.40 10.60 2.86
C GLN A 242 -4.71 11.29 4.03
N GLY A 243 -3.46 10.99 4.30
CA GLY A 243 -2.71 11.51 5.46
C GLY A 243 -2.07 12.86 5.17
N PRO A 244 -0.97 12.91 4.40
CA PRO A 244 -0.18 14.13 4.20
C PRO A 244 -0.93 15.33 3.65
N VAL A 245 -2.00 15.14 2.88
CA VAL A 245 -2.79 16.24 2.35
C VAL A 245 -4.01 16.52 3.22
N PHE A 246 -4.90 15.55 3.39
CA PHE A 246 -6.18 15.79 4.07
C PHE A 246 -6.16 15.55 5.58
N GLY A 247 -5.05 15.09 6.17
CA GLY A 247 -4.88 14.95 7.61
C GLY A 247 -5.66 13.80 8.24
N PHE A 248 -6.14 12.84 7.46
CA PHE A 248 -6.73 11.62 7.99
C PHE A 248 -5.64 10.67 8.55
N PRO A 249 -5.93 9.84 9.54
CA PRO A 249 -5.08 8.70 9.83
C PRO A 249 -4.97 7.78 8.60
N VAL A 250 -3.82 7.14 8.42
CA VAL A 250 -3.58 6.17 7.33
C VAL A 250 -3.40 4.80 7.96
N SER A 251 -4.34 3.91 7.72
CA SER A 251 -4.32 2.52 8.23
C SER A 251 -4.02 2.44 9.74
N GLY A 252 -4.61 3.35 10.53
CA GLY A 252 -4.43 3.43 11.98
C GLY A 252 -3.23 4.23 12.46
N ILE A 253 -2.44 4.80 11.55
CA ILE A 253 -1.28 5.62 11.88
C ILE A 253 -1.65 7.10 11.73
N ALA A 254 -1.48 7.88 12.80
CA ALA A 254 -1.67 9.32 12.74
C ALA A 254 -0.60 9.97 11.85
N VAL A 255 -1.02 10.84 10.94
CA VAL A 255 -0.16 11.57 10.01
C VAL A 255 -0.49 13.05 10.13
N GLU A 256 0.54 13.88 10.30
CA GLU A 256 0.39 15.33 10.24
C GLU A 256 0.18 15.74 8.78
N GLY A 257 -1.00 16.28 8.49
CA GLY A 257 -1.41 16.67 7.15
C GLY A 257 -1.21 18.15 6.86
N LEU A 258 -1.29 18.49 5.56
CA LEU A 258 -1.38 19.86 5.08
C LEU A 258 -2.65 20.55 5.62
N LEU A 259 -3.74 19.80 5.70
CA LEU A 259 -4.97 20.19 6.38
C LEU A 259 -4.95 19.59 7.81
N ALA A 260 -5.10 20.45 8.81
CA ALA A 260 -5.33 20.02 10.18
C ALA A 260 -6.82 19.63 10.31
N THR A 261 -7.06 18.35 10.56
CA THR A 261 -8.42 17.79 10.62
C THR A 261 -8.61 16.99 11.89
N ARG A 262 -9.83 17.01 12.41
CA ARG A 262 -10.26 16.14 13.50
C ARG A 262 -11.47 15.32 13.05
N VAL A 263 -11.25 14.04 12.91
CA VAL A 263 -12.26 13.06 12.46
C VAL A 263 -13.08 12.60 13.64
N GLY A 264 -14.42 12.64 13.50
CA GLY A 264 -15.33 12.08 14.50
C GLY A 264 -15.30 10.55 14.50
N GLU A 265 -15.43 9.93 15.67
CA GLU A 265 -15.47 8.47 15.79
C GLU A 265 -16.84 7.93 15.38
N SER A 266 -16.90 7.28 14.23
CA SER A 266 -18.14 6.62 13.75
C SER A 266 -17.80 5.45 12.82
N ILE A 267 -18.76 4.57 12.61
CA ILE A 267 -18.65 3.48 11.62
C ILE A 267 -18.50 4.00 10.19
N VAL A 268 -18.88 5.25 9.93
CA VAL A 268 -18.78 5.87 8.59
C VAL A 268 -17.36 6.36 8.35
N THR A 269 -16.78 7.08 9.31
CA THR A 269 -15.47 7.74 9.17
C THR A 269 -14.29 6.83 9.45
N GLY A 270 -14.53 5.69 10.14
CA GLY A 270 -13.46 4.80 10.59
C GLY A 270 -12.64 5.30 11.78
N GLY A 271 -12.93 6.53 12.27
CA GLY A 271 -12.31 7.10 13.47
C GLY A 271 -10.79 7.11 13.44
N PRO A 272 -10.10 6.58 14.49
CA PRO A 272 -8.64 6.61 14.58
C PRO A 272 -7.92 5.69 13.58
N PHE A 273 -8.63 4.79 12.88
CA PHE A 273 -8.06 4.02 11.79
C PHE A 273 -7.97 4.84 10.48
N GLY A 274 -8.85 5.81 10.34
CA GLY A 274 -9.04 6.59 9.13
C GLY A 274 -10.17 6.04 8.23
N PRO A 275 -10.42 6.67 7.07
CA PRO A 275 -11.51 6.30 6.16
C PRO A 275 -11.55 4.81 5.78
N GLU A 276 -10.39 4.17 5.70
CA GLU A 276 -10.22 2.72 5.44
C GLU A 276 -10.82 1.83 6.55
N GLY A 277 -11.14 2.39 7.71
CA GLY A 277 -11.83 1.71 8.80
C GLY A 277 -13.34 1.88 8.78
N GLY A 278 -13.89 2.60 7.79
CA GLY A 278 -15.27 3.03 7.77
C GLY A 278 -16.01 2.80 6.46
N LEU A 279 -17.33 3.08 6.49
CA LEU A 279 -18.18 2.95 5.30
C LEU A 279 -17.81 3.95 4.19
N ALA A 280 -17.17 5.07 4.54
CA ALA A 280 -16.68 6.06 3.59
C ALA A 280 -15.59 5.45 2.68
N GLY A 281 -14.65 4.69 3.24
CA GLY A 281 -13.63 3.96 2.49
C GLY A 281 -14.23 2.89 1.56
N ILE A 282 -15.19 2.10 2.08
CA ILE A 282 -15.92 1.11 1.26
C ILE A 282 -16.59 1.81 0.07
N GLY A 283 -17.29 2.93 0.30
CA GLY A 283 -17.94 3.70 -0.75
C GLY A 283 -16.93 4.21 -1.81
N ALA A 284 -15.78 4.71 -1.35
CA ALA A 284 -14.71 5.17 -2.24
C ALA A 284 -14.09 4.00 -3.03
N ASN A 285 -13.85 2.84 -2.42
CA ASN A 285 -13.36 1.65 -3.11
C ASN A 285 -14.34 1.18 -4.21
N LEU A 286 -15.64 1.17 -3.94
CA LEU A 286 -16.67 0.84 -4.95
C LEU A 286 -16.71 1.88 -6.08
N ALA A 287 -16.59 3.17 -5.77
CA ALA A 287 -16.47 4.22 -6.78
C ALA A 287 -15.19 4.06 -7.61
N GLY A 288 -14.08 3.68 -6.96
CA GLY A 288 -12.81 3.36 -7.63
C GLY A 288 -12.95 2.26 -8.67
N LEU A 289 -13.65 1.17 -8.34
CA LEU A 289 -13.96 0.11 -9.31
C LEU A 289 -14.77 0.63 -10.50
N ALA A 290 -15.78 1.49 -10.25
CA ALA A 290 -16.58 2.08 -11.31
C ALA A 290 -15.73 3.00 -12.23
N PHE A 291 -14.86 3.84 -11.66
CA PHE A 291 -13.95 4.69 -12.44
C PHE A 291 -12.94 3.89 -13.27
N LEU A 292 -12.37 2.81 -12.70
CA LEU A 292 -11.48 1.90 -13.42
C LEU A 292 -12.20 1.24 -14.61
N TRP A 293 -13.43 0.78 -14.41
CA TRP A 293 -14.23 0.18 -15.46
C TRP A 293 -14.54 1.18 -16.59
N LEU A 294 -14.90 2.41 -16.27
CA LEU A 294 -15.14 3.47 -17.27
C LEU A 294 -13.86 3.82 -18.04
N TRP A 295 -12.72 3.91 -17.32
CA TRP A 295 -11.42 4.21 -17.94
C TRP A 295 -10.98 3.10 -18.93
N THR A 296 -11.17 1.83 -18.57
CA THR A 296 -10.79 0.69 -19.41
C THR A 296 -11.66 0.62 -20.66
N ARG A 297 -12.95 0.91 -20.57
CA ARG A 297 -13.83 0.94 -21.74
C ARG A 297 -13.40 1.99 -22.77
N ARG A 298 -13.13 3.22 -22.30
CA ARG A 298 -12.66 4.30 -23.18
C ARG A 298 -11.28 4.02 -23.81
N SER A 299 -10.42 3.29 -23.10
CA SER A 299 -9.09 2.92 -23.62
C SER A 299 -9.16 1.79 -24.68
N ALA A 300 -10.24 1.04 -24.73
CA ALA A 300 -10.47 0.01 -25.74
C ALA A 300 -11.10 0.57 -27.04
N GLU A 301 -11.69 1.76 -26.99
CA GLU A 301 -12.32 2.45 -28.12
C GLU A 301 -11.34 3.36 -28.89
N ASN A 302 -10.17 3.65 -28.33
CA ASN A 302 -9.09 4.47 -28.93
C ASN A 302 -7.88 3.60 -29.31
#